data_f81c3d3b927605662ab1421fda62f21a
#
_entry.id   f81c3d3b927605662ab1421fda62f21a
#
_cell.length_a   1.000
_cell.length_b   1.000
_cell.length_c   1.000
_cell.angle_alpha   90.00
_cell.angle_beta   90.00
_cell.angle_gamma   90.00
#
_symmetry.space_group_name_H-M   'P 1'
#
loop_
_entity.id
_entity.type
_entity.pdbx_description
1 polymer ?
#
loop_
_entity_poly.entity_id
_entity_poly.type
_entity_poly.pdbx_seq_one_letter_code
_entity_poly.pdbx_strand_id
1 'polypeptide(L)'
;MSLYPHLLKPLDLGFTTLKNRVLMGSMHVGLEEAPGGYKRMAAFYAERAKGDVGLIVTGGIAPNQAGLTFAHASKLDSTEEAEKHKVITEAVHAAGGKIALQILH
;
A
#
# COMPACT_ATOMS: atom_id res chain seq x y z
N MET A 1 16.24 22.81 -8.50
CA MET A 1 15.47 23.57 -7.49
C MET A 1 14.00 23.27 -7.64
N SER A 2 13.33 22.95 -6.54
CA SER A 2 11.92 22.61 -6.56
C SER A 2 11.04 23.85 -6.41
N LEU A 3 9.91 23.88 -7.16
CA LEU A 3 8.88 24.90 -6.97
C LEU A 3 8.04 24.62 -5.71
N TYR A 4 8.16 23.41 -5.13
CA TYR A 4 7.36 22.97 -4.00
C TYR A 4 8.26 22.45 -2.87
N PRO A 5 9.08 23.32 -2.27
CA PRO A 5 10.10 22.89 -1.31
C PRO A 5 9.52 22.28 -0.03
N HIS A 6 8.34 22.70 0.38
CA HIS A 6 7.71 22.14 1.59
C HIS A 6 7.06 20.80 1.32
N LEU A 7 6.41 20.63 0.17
CA LEU A 7 5.78 19.37 -0.21
C LEU A 7 6.81 18.27 -0.41
N LEU A 8 7.94 18.58 -1.00
CA LEU A 8 8.99 17.63 -1.36
C LEU A 8 10.04 17.45 -0.27
N LYS A 9 9.88 18.14 0.86
CA LYS A 9 10.78 18.01 2.01
C LYS A 9 10.56 16.66 2.69
N PRO A 10 11.65 15.96 3.09
CA PRO A 10 11.50 14.72 3.87
C PRO A 10 10.71 14.94 5.15
N LEU A 11 9.99 13.91 5.58
CA LEU A 11 9.22 13.93 6.82
C LEU A 11 9.70 12.81 7.74
N ASP A 12 10.26 13.20 8.88
CA ASP A 12 10.72 12.28 9.90
C ASP A 12 9.54 11.85 10.77
N LEU A 13 9.23 10.55 10.77
CA LEU A 13 8.17 9.97 11.59
C LEU A 13 8.70 9.37 12.90
N GLY A 14 10.00 9.53 13.18
CA GLY A 14 10.65 9.00 14.36
C GLY A 14 11.27 7.63 14.13
N PHE A 15 10.49 6.68 13.65
CA PHE A 15 10.97 5.32 13.35
C PHE A 15 11.38 5.13 11.88
N THR A 16 11.00 6.05 11.01
CA THR A 16 11.37 6.07 9.60
C THR A 16 11.22 7.47 9.05
N THR A 17 11.80 7.72 7.89
CA THR A 17 11.69 9.02 7.24
C THR A 17 11.09 8.83 5.84
N LEU A 18 10.02 9.58 5.57
CA LEU A 18 9.43 9.63 4.23
C LEU A 18 10.25 10.57 3.35
N LYS A 19 10.44 10.20 2.09
CA LYS A 19 11.24 11.01 1.16
C LYS A 19 10.59 12.36 0.83
N ASN A 20 9.27 12.45 0.97
CA ASN A 20 8.49 13.67 0.76
C ASN A 20 7.15 13.56 1.50
N ARG A 21 6.29 14.57 1.32
CA ARG A 21 5.01 14.66 2.04
C ARG A 21 3.82 14.34 1.16
N VAL A 22 4.04 13.62 0.06
CA VAL A 22 2.96 13.15 -0.81
C VAL A 22 2.52 11.77 -0.33
N LEU A 23 1.24 11.65 -0.01
CA LEU A 23 0.64 10.40 0.45
C LEU A 23 -0.42 9.96 -0.54
N MET A 24 -0.32 8.71 -1.02
CA MET A 24 -1.42 8.08 -1.75
C MET A 24 -2.41 7.52 -0.74
N GLY A 25 -3.57 8.17 -0.63
CA GLY A 25 -4.60 7.76 0.31
C GLY A 25 -5.18 6.40 -0.02
N SER A 26 -5.81 5.77 0.98
CA SER A 26 -6.46 4.48 0.82
C SER A 26 -7.51 4.53 -0.28
N MET A 27 -7.45 3.55 -1.19
CA MET A 27 -8.41 3.44 -2.28
C MET A 27 -8.59 1.97 -2.65
N HIS A 28 -9.83 1.54 -2.74
CA HIS A 28 -10.15 0.20 -3.21
C HIS A 28 -10.01 0.17 -4.73
N VAL A 29 -9.06 -0.59 -5.25
CA VAL A 29 -8.73 -0.58 -6.68
C VAL A 29 -9.43 -1.69 -7.47
N GLY A 30 -10.13 -2.59 -6.79
CA GLY A 30 -10.84 -3.69 -7.44
C GLY A 30 -9.98 -4.88 -7.83
N LEU A 31 -8.69 -4.80 -7.62
CA LEU A 31 -7.76 -5.89 -7.91
C LEU A 31 -7.67 -6.88 -6.76
N GLU A 32 -8.11 -6.50 -5.58
CA GLU A 32 -8.04 -7.30 -4.36
C GLU A 32 -8.76 -8.63 -4.52
N GLU A 33 -9.85 -8.67 -5.30
CA GLU A 33 -10.68 -9.85 -5.50
C GLU A 33 -10.42 -10.54 -6.85
N ALA A 34 -9.64 -9.91 -7.73
CA ALA A 34 -9.45 -10.43 -9.09
C ALA A 34 -8.46 -11.60 -9.10
N PRO A 35 -8.61 -12.55 -10.04
CA PRO A 35 -7.60 -13.59 -10.23
C PRO A 35 -6.24 -12.97 -10.53
N GLY A 36 -5.20 -13.40 -9.80
CA GLY A 36 -3.87 -12.81 -9.92
C GLY A 36 -3.78 -11.38 -9.41
N GLY A 37 -4.76 -10.97 -8.60
CA GLY A 37 -4.91 -9.58 -8.15
C GLY A 37 -3.72 -9.06 -7.35
N TYR A 38 -3.12 -9.89 -6.51
CA TYR A 38 -1.98 -9.43 -5.70
C TYR A 38 -0.77 -9.03 -6.56
N LYS A 39 -0.49 -9.79 -7.63
CA LYS A 39 0.58 -9.40 -8.57
C LYS A 39 0.23 -8.11 -9.31
N ARG A 40 -1.03 -7.95 -9.68
CA ARG A 40 -1.51 -6.75 -10.37
C ARG A 40 -1.48 -5.54 -9.43
N MET A 41 -1.86 -5.74 -8.16
CA MET A 41 -1.75 -4.70 -7.13
C MET A 41 -0.30 -4.32 -6.90
N ALA A 42 0.60 -5.30 -6.86
CA ALA A 42 2.02 -5.04 -6.72
C ALA A 42 2.53 -4.12 -7.84
N ALA A 43 2.16 -4.40 -9.07
CA ALA A 43 2.53 -3.57 -10.22
C ALA A 43 1.91 -2.17 -10.12
N PHE A 44 0.64 -2.09 -9.71
CA PHE A 44 -0.08 -0.84 -9.55
C PHE A 44 0.60 0.07 -8.53
N TYR A 45 0.91 -0.47 -7.34
CA TYR A 45 1.54 0.30 -6.28
C TYR A 45 3.02 0.61 -6.60
N ALA A 46 3.74 -0.35 -7.20
CA ALA A 46 5.14 -0.12 -7.59
C ALA A 46 5.27 1.03 -8.58
N GLU A 47 4.32 1.16 -9.50
CA GLU A 47 4.31 2.27 -10.46
C GLU A 47 4.23 3.62 -9.76
N ARG A 48 3.41 3.74 -8.71
CA ARG A 48 3.29 4.95 -7.91
C ARG A 48 4.56 5.20 -7.09
N ALA A 49 5.14 4.14 -6.55
CA ALA A 49 6.40 4.24 -5.80
C ALA A 49 7.54 4.71 -6.70
N LYS A 50 7.61 4.22 -7.94
CA LYS A 50 8.58 4.70 -8.93
C LYS A 50 8.39 6.17 -9.26
N GLY A 51 7.16 6.67 -9.17
CA GLY A 51 6.83 8.08 -9.35
C GLY A 51 7.10 8.93 -8.12
N ASP A 52 7.75 8.37 -7.10
CA ASP A 52 8.21 9.06 -5.88
C ASP A 52 7.11 9.47 -4.89
N VAL A 53 5.98 8.75 -4.87
CA VAL A 53 5.03 8.90 -3.76
C VAL A 53 5.72 8.53 -2.46
N GLY A 54 5.62 9.40 -1.46
CA GLY A 54 6.32 9.22 -0.18
C GLY A 54 5.79 8.08 0.65
N LEU A 55 4.47 7.88 0.65
CA LEU A 55 3.82 6.79 1.37
C LEU A 55 2.55 6.38 0.63
N ILE A 56 2.36 5.08 0.48
CA ILE A 56 1.14 4.50 -0.08
C ILE A 56 0.36 3.85 1.05
N VAL A 57 -0.96 4.08 1.11
CA VAL A 57 -1.86 3.35 2.01
C VAL A 57 -2.77 2.48 1.16
N THR A 58 -2.84 1.19 1.45
CA THR A 58 -3.66 0.26 0.67
C THR A 58 -5.14 0.54 0.84
N GLY A 59 -5.95 0.00 -0.06
CA GLY A 59 -7.39 -0.14 0.19
C GLY A 59 -7.63 -0.97 1.44
N GLY A 60 -8.84 -0.92 1.99
CA GLY A 60 -9.17 -1.59 3.24
C GLY A 60 -9.02 -3.11 3.15
N ILE A 61 -8.35 -3.69 4.13
CA ILE A 61 -8.13 -5.13 4.24
C ILE A 61 -8.71 -5.58 5.58
N ALA A 62 -9.59 -6.57 5.56
CA ALA A 62 -10.24 -7.06 6.77
C ALA A 62 -9.27 -7.82 7.67
N PRO A 63 -9.36 -7.66 8.99
CA PRO A 63 -8.52 -8.40 9.92
C PRO A 63 -9.04 -9.83 10.21
N ASN A 64 -10.26 -10.11 9.77
CA ASN A 64 -10.89 -11.43 9.95
C ASN A 64 -12.10 -11.59 9.04
N GLN A 65 -12.71 -12.76 9.04
CA GLN A 65 -13.88 -13.06 8.22
C GLN A 65 -15.06 -12.14 8.53
N ALA A 66 -15.28 -11.83 9.79
CA ALA A 66 -16.40 -10.97 10.22
C ALA A 66 -16.25 -9.52 9.72
N GLY A 67 -15.03 -9.08 9.47
CA GLY A 67 -14.74 -7.73 9.01
C GLY A 67 -14.84 -7.52 7.52
N LEU A 68 -15.12 -8.55 6.72
CA LEU A 68 -15.26 -8.41 5.28
C LEU A 68 -16.41 -7.47 4.93
N THR A 69 -16.14 -6.50 4.06
CA THR A 69 -17.16 -5.55 3.62
C THR A 69 -18.08 -6.16 2.56
N PHE A 70 -17.62 -7.22 1.90
CA PHE A 70 -18.42 -8.01 0.95
C PHE A 70 -17.80 -9.41 0.81
N ALA A 71 -18.53 -10.35 0.18
CA ALA A 71 -18.26 -11.78 0.23
C ALA A 71 -16.85 -12.22 -0.19
N HIS A 72 -16.23 -11.52 -1.14
CA HIS A 72 -14.92 -11.89 -1.67
C HIS A 72 -13.86 -10.82 -1.43
N ALA A 73 -14.08 -9.94 -0.45
CA ALA A 73 -13.11 -8.92 -0.09
C ALA A 73 -11.83 -9.55 0.48
N SER A 74 -10.72 -8.86 0.35
CA SER A 74 -9.44 -9.31 0.88
C SER A 74 -9.40 -9.21 2.40
N LYS A 75 -8.73 -10.17 3.01
CA LYS A 75 -8.46 -10.16 4.45
C LYS A 75 -7.03 -10.58 4.72
N LEU A 76 -6.57 -10.34 5.93
CA LEU A 76 -5.25 -10.77 6.39
C LEU A 76 -5.40 -11.25 7.83
N ASP A 77 -5.67 -12.56 8.01
CA ASP A 77 -5.82 -13.16 9.32
C ASP A 77 -5.02 -14.47 9.49
N SER A 78 -4.12 -14.76 8.55
CA SER A 78 -3.29 -15.96 8.63
C SER A 78 -1.90 -15.69 8.02
N THR A 79 -0.95 -16.56 8.36
CA THR A 79 0.40 -16.51 7.78
C THR A 79 0.36 -16.68 6.27
N GLU A 80 -0.51 -17.57 5.78
CA GLU A 80 -0.66 -17.80 4.34
C GLU A 80 -1.09 -16.53 3.62
N GLU A 81 -2.05 -15.80 4.18
CA GLU A 81 -2.50 -14.53 3.59
C GLU A 81 -1.42 -13.46 3.69
N ALA A 82 -0.66 -13.43 4.78
CA ALA A 82 0.47 -12.51 4.92
C ALA A 82 1.52 -12.75 3.82
N GLU A 83 1.78 -14.00 3.48
CA GLU A 83 2.72 -14.32 2.39
C GLU A 83 2.23 -13.80 1.05
N LYS A 84 0.92 -13.83 0.80
CA LYS A 84 0.35 -13.25 -0.43
C LYS A 84 0.57 -11.74 -0.48
N HIS A 85 0.42 -11.05 0.64
CA HIS A 85 0.65 -9.60 0.71
C HIS A 85 2.12 -9.21 0.54
N LYS A 86 3.06 -10.10 0.81
CA LYS A 86 4.49 -9.81 0.62
C LYS A 86 4.83 -9.48 -0.83
N VAL A 87 4.13 -10.04 -1.79
CA VAL A 87 4.32 -9.73 -3.21
C VAL A 87 4.19 -8.22 -3.43
N ILE A 88 3.23 -7.61 -2.75
CA ILE A 88 2.96 -6.16 -2.84
C ILE A 88 4.07 -5.37 -2.14
N THR A 89 4.36 -5.71 -0.88
CA THR A 89 5.35 -4.94 -0.10
C THR A 89 6.75 -5.03 -0.70
N GLU A 90 7.13 -6.19 -1.20
CA GLU A 90 8.44 -6.38 -1.84
C GLU A 90 8.56 -5.54 -3.12
N ALA A 91 7.49 -5.50 -3.93
CA ALA A 91 7.49 -4.71 -5.16
C ALA A 91 7.61 -3.21 -4.87
N VAL A 92 6.89 -2.72 -3.86
CA VAL A 92 6.94 -1.32 -3.46
C VAL A 92 8.32 -0.96 -2.90
N HIS A 93 8.87 -1.81 -2.04
CA HIS A 93 10.20 -1.59 -1.46
C HIS A 93 11.28 -1.60 -2.54
N ALA A 94 11.20 -2.52 -3.50
CA ALA A 94 12.14 -2.59 -4.61
C ALA A 94 12.08 -1.33 -5.48
N ALA A 95 10.93 -0.68 -5.56
CA ALA A 95 10.74 0.58 -6.27
C ALA A 95 11.12 1.81 -5.44
N GLY A 96 11.62 1.61 -4.22
CA GLY A 96 12.07 2.69 -3.33
C GLY A 96 10.96 3.33 -2.52
N GLY A 97 9.77 2.73 -2.48
CA GLY A 97 8.63 3.28 -1.77
C GLY A 97 8.40 2.69 -0.39
N LYS A 98 7.41 3.24 0.30
CA LYS A 98 6.91 2.75 1.58
C LYS A 98 5.41 2.57 1.47
N ILE A 99 4.89 1.55 2.15
CA ILE A 99 3.48 1.20 2.06
C ILE A 99 2.96 0.76 3.43
N ALA A 100 1.75 1.18 3.73
CA ALA A 100 1.03 0.80 4.95
C ALA A 100 -0.29 0.15 4.56
N LEU A 101 -0.73 -0.81 5.35
CA LEU A 101 -1.99 -1.51 5.15
C LEU A 101 -3.08 -0.85 5.98
N GLN A 102 -4.20 -0.52 5.36
CA GLN A 102 -5.36 -0.04 6.09
C GLN A 102 -6.16 -1.24 6.61
N ILE A 103 -6.31 -1.32 7.93
CA ILE A 103 -7.17 -2.32 8.55
C ILE A 103 -8.59 -1.80 8.51
N LEU A 104 -9.48 -2.56 7.89
CA LEU A 104 -10.88 -2.19 7.74
C LEU A 104 -11.78 -3.32 8.21
N HIS A 105 -12.63 -3.02 9.20
CA HIS A 105 -13.56 -4.00 9.77
C HIS A 105 -15.01 -3.59 9.49
#